data_a978b466031235e31b65bd7c222e2ce2
#
_entry.id   a978b466031235e31b65bd7c222e2ce2
#
_cell.length_a   1.000
_cell.length_b   1.000
_cell.length_c   1.000
_cell.angle_alpha   90.00
_cell.angle_beta   90.00
_cell.angle_gamma   90.00
#
_symmetry.space_group_name_H-M   'P 1'
#
loop_
_entity.id
_entity.type
_entity.pdbx_description
1 polymer ?
#
loop_
_entity_poly.entity_id
_entity_poly.type
_entity_poly.pdbx_seq_one_letter_code
_entity_poly.pdbx_strand_id
1 'polypeptide(L)'
;MDYEQQTPQPQQPEKKTPNPLATLLKVLLGLVVISLVLVILAFSFVSRQVDNALHLLQQVNAGLSTQVSRLLNPTPTVIPDPVSIVREVQTLARLETIQYSVEKIITAELNQGAFGSLFGDRLLFVAHGYVIAGVDLSKLTAEDVRIEGTTLWVTLPAAEVFVATLDNESSYVYDRDTGLLRRADSNLESTARRAAEAEILKTATEDGILEQAETNAEAYLMSLFNSLGYPRVIFQD
;
A
#
# COMPACT_ATOMS: atom_id res chain seq x y z
N MET A 1 115.91 24.25 -20.39
CA MET A 1 114.82 24.84 -21.25
C MET A 1 113.55 24.15 -20.85
N ASP A 2 112.89 24.65 -19.85
CA ASP A 2 111.61 24.08 -19.37
C ASP A 2 110.64 25.25 -19.17
N TYR A 3 109.61 25.27 -19.91
CA TYR A 3 108.55 26.22 -19.76
C TYR A 3 107.48 25.63 -18.85
N GLU A 4 107.36 26.14 -17.67
CA GLU A 4 106.36 25.82 -16.70
C GLU A 4 105.09 26.52 -17.05
N GLN A 5 104.01 25.74 -17.43
CA GLN A 5 102.71 26.23 -17.69
C GLN A 5 101.94 26.52 -16.38
N GLN A 6 101.74 27.78 -16.10
CA GLN A 6 100.79 28.19 -15.03
C GLN A 6 99.32 28.00 -15.44
N THR A 7 98.66 27.12 -14.73
CA THR A 7 97.22 26.89 -14.79
C THR A 7 96.45 28.03 -14.09
N PRO A 8 95.43 28.61 -14.68
CA PRO A 8 94.59 29.65 -14.04
C PRO A 8 93.68 29.04 -12.99
N GLN A 9 93.62 29.64 -11.80
CA GLN A 9 92.72 29.31 -10.70
C GLN A 9 91.30 29.74 -11.05
N PRO A 10 90.22 28.95 -10.71
CA PRO A 10 88.82 29.33 -10.90
C PRO A 10 88.41 30.39 -9.89
N GLN A 11 87.88 31.50 -10.42
CA GLN A 11 87.27 32.59 -9.62
C GLN A 11 85.99 32.09 -8.90
N GLN A 12 85.93 32.24 -7.58
CA GLN A 12 84.72 32.00 -6.78
C GLN A 12 83.66 33.06 -7.06
N PRO A 13 82.36 32.68 -7.18
CA PRO A 13 81.28 33.68 -7.36
C PRO A 13 81.11 34.51 -6.11
N GLU A 14 81.14 35.79 -6.27
CA GLU A 14 80.87 36.84 -5.28
C GLU A 14 79.47 36.72 -4.69
N LYS A 15 79.36 36.41 -3.39
CA LYS A 15 78.07 36.39 -2.66
C LYS A 15 77.54 37.83 -2.54
N LYS A 16 76.57 38.16 -3.40
CA LYS A 16 75.73 39.41 -3.23
C LYS A 16 75.06 39.35 -1.89
N THR A 17 75.42 40.16 -0.95
CA THR A 17 74.73 40.41 0.30
C THR A 17 73.31 40.99 0.00
N PRO A 18 72.23 40.42 0.47
CA PRO A 18 70.92 40.98 0.22
C PRO A 18 70.77 42.34 0.95
N ASN A 19 70.37 43.36 0.23
CA ASN A 19 70.11 44.69 0.77
C ASN A 19 68.98 44.55 1.83
N PRO A 20 69.24 44.89 3.11
CA PRO A 20 68.30 44.70 4.19
C PRO A 20 66.97 45.49 3.98
N LEU A 21 67.06 46.63 3.30
CA LEU A 21 65.91 47.44 2.93
C LEU A 21 64.97 46.76 1.92
N ALA A 22 65.54 46.07 0.93
CA ALA A 22 64.71 45.35 -0.06
C ALA A 22 64.03 44.13 0.52
N THR A 23 64.64 43.47 1.52
CA THR A 23 64.05 42.31 2.24
C THR A 23 62.93 42.80 3.16
N LEU A 24 63.08 43.94 3.85
CA LEU A 24 62.08 44.54 4.71
C LEU A 24 60.85 45.00 3.89
N LEU A 25 61.08 45.58 2.71
CA LEU A 25 60.00 45.97 1.79
C LEU A 25 59.20 44.77 1.27
N LYS A 26 59.84 43.66 0.96
CA LYS A 26 59.19 42.41 0.52
C LYS A 26 58.35 41.79 1.63
N VAL A 27 58.84 41.80 2.88
CA VAL A 27 58.09 41.31 4.05
C VAL A 27 56.89 42.18 4.32
N LEU A 28 57.04 43.52 4.26
CA LEU A 28 55.91 44.45 4.45
C LEU A 28 54.84 44.26 3.37
N LEU A 29 55.25 44.12 2.10
CA LEU A 29 54.35 43.84 0.99
C LEU A 29 53.61 42.51 1.17
N GLY A 30 54.30 41.49 1.62
CA GLY A 30 53.72 40.18 1.97
C GLY A 30 52.64 40.27 3.06
N LEU A 31 52.94 41.02 4.12
CA LEU A 31 51.93 41.25 5.20
C LEU A 31 50.70 42.00 4.72
N VAL A 32 50.87 43.01 3.85
CA VAL A 32 49.72 43.71 3.25
C VAL A 32 48.86 42.77 2.37
N VAL A 33 49.50 41.95 1.58
CA VAL A 33 48.77 40.96 0.73
C VAL A 33 48.03 39.92 1.59
N ILE A 34 48.64 39.42 2.65
CA ILE A 34 48.01 38.45 3.59
C ILE A 34 46.80 39.16 4.29
N SER A 35 46.97 40.39 4.74
CA SER A 35 45.92 41.15 5.36
C SER A 35 44.72 41.36 4.40
N LEU A 36 44.99 41.68 3.13
CA LEU A 36 43.97 41.84 2.12
C LEU A 36 43.19 40.54 1.85
N VAL A 37 43.91 39.41 1.74
CA VAL A 37 43.30 38.10 1.58
C VAL A 37 42.41 37.74 2.76
N LEU A 38 42.87 38.00 3.99
CA LEU A 38 42.07 37.73 5.21
C LEU A 38 40.79 38.59 5.24
N VAL A 39 40.86 39.86 4.83
CA VAL A 39 39.67 40.70 4.72
C VAL A 39 38.67 40.20 3.67
N ILE A 40 39.14 39.75 2.51
CA ILE A 40 38.29 39.19 1.47
C ILE A 40 37.65 37.85 1.94
N LEU A 41 38.42 36.99 2.63
CA LEU A 41 37.86 35.76 3.20
C LEU A 41 36.82 36.04 4.31
N ALA A 42 37.11 37.00 5.20
CA ALA A 42 36.16 37.44 6.23
C ALA A 42 34.87 38.01 5.61
N PHE A 43 35.00 38.85 4.58
CA PHE A 43 33.85 39.43 3.87
C PHE A 43 33.04 38.36 3.16
N SER A 44 33.68 37.38 2.49
CA SER A 44 32.99 36.26 1.83
C SER A 44 32.32 35.30 2.84
N PHE A 45 32.86 35.17 4.03
CA PHE A 45 32.25 34.39 5.12
C PHE A 45 30.99 35.08 5.66
N VAL A 46 31.06 36.36 5.90
CA VAL A 46 29.92 37.15 6.39
C VAL A 46 28.79 37.22 5.35
N SER A 47 29.11 37.41 4.07
CA SER A 47 28.08 37.45 3.01
C SER A 47 27.31 36.12 2.90
N ARG A 48 28.00 34.97 3.02
CA ARG A 48 27.32 33.65 3.04
C ARG A 48 26.40 33.48 4.25
N GLN A 49 26.74 34.01 5.40
CA GLN A 49 25.89 33.95 6.59
C GLN A 49 24.63 34.81 6.44
N VAL A 50 24.76 35.97 5.81
CA VAL A 50 23.63 36.87 5.56
C VAL A 50 22.67 36.26 4.52
N ASP A 51 23.18 35.67 3.44
CA ASP A 51 22.36 35.00 2.42
C ASP A 51 21.55 33.86 3.03
N ASN A 52 22.15 33.03 3.86
CA ASN A 52 21.46 31.94 4.55
C ASN A 52 20.35 32.44 5.49
N ALA A 53 20.59 33.54 6.20
CA ALA A 53 19.58 34.14 7.08
C ALA A 53 18.40 34.74 6.29
N LEU A 54 18.67 35.35 5.14
CA LEU A 54 17.63 35.90 4.26
C LEU A 54 16.78 34.81 3.61
N HIS A 55 17.39 33.70 3.22
CA HIS A 55 16.64 32.51 2.70
C HIS A 55 15.72 31.91 3.76
N LEU A 56 16.16 31.82 5.01
CA LEU A 56 15.32 31.36 6.13
C LEU A 56 14.11 32.30 6.37
N LEU A 57 14.31 33.62 6.35
CA LEU A 57 13.23 34.60 6.50
C LEU A 57 12.25 34.56 5.31
N GLN A 58 12.73 34.32 4.10
CA GLN A 58 11.87 34.15 2.92
C GLN A 58 11.03 32.87 2.97
N GLN A 59 11.58 31.77 3.44
CA GLN A 59 10.85 30.51 3.64
C GLN A 59 9.76 30.63 4.71
N VAL A 60 10.06 31.29 5.83
CA VAL A 60 9.08 31.54 6.90
C VAL A 60 7.95 32.43 6.40
N ASN A 61 8.28 33.51 5.67
CA ASN A 61 7.27 34.41 5.09
C ASN A 61 6.41 33.73 4.02
N ALA A 62 6.99 32.87 3.17
CA ALA A 62 6.24 32.10 2.19
C ALA A 62 5.30 31.08 2.87
N GLY A 63 5.75 30.43 3.95
CA GLY A 63 4.93 29.54 4.75
C GLY A 63 3.75 30.23 5.45
N LEU A 64 4.01 31.38 6.04
CA LEU A 64 2.98 32.18 6.72
C LEU A 64 1.98 32.79 5.74
N SER A 65 2.44 33.30 4.59
CA SER A 65 1.54 33.83 3.55
C SER A 65 0.63 32.78 2.96
N THR A 66 1.12 31.54 2.78
CA THR A 66 0.31 30.42 2.30
C THR A 66 -0.74 29.98 3.33
N GLN A 67 -0.38 29.96 4.62
CA GLN A 67 -1.33 29.64 5.69
C GLN A 67 -2.38 30.74 5.85
N VAL A 68 -1.96 32.00 5.83
CA VAL A 68 -2.88 33.13 5.90
C VAL A 68 -3.81 33.21 4.67
N SER A 69 -3.29 32.88 3.46
CA SER A 69 -4.11 32.81 2.25
C SER A 69 -5.16 31.71 2.32
N ARG A 70 -4.84 30.55 2.94
CA ARG A 70 -5.81 29.47 3.18
C ARG A 70 -6.89 29.86 4.20
N LEU A 71 -6.53 30.68 5.21
CA LEU A 71 -7.49 31.16 6.21
C LEU A 71 -8.40 32.27 5.67
N LEU A 72 -7.84 33.16 4.81
CA LEU A 72 -8.60 34.26 4.23
C LEU A 72 -9.43 33.86 3.00
N ASN A 73 -9.03 32.79 2.31
CA ASN A 73 -9.75 32.22 1.18
C ASN A 73 -10.00 30.74 1.46
N PRO A 74 -10.90 30.39 2.39
CA PRO A 74 -11.26 29.01 2.61
C PRO A 74 -11.84 28.46 1.29
N THR A 75 -11.21 27.42 0.75
CA THR A 75 -11.80 26.69 -0.38
C THR A 75 -13.14 26.14 0.13
N PRO A 76 -14.28 26.48 -0.48
CA PRO A 76 -15.55 25.93 -0.04
C PRO A 76 -15.46 24.40 -0.18
N THR A 77 -15.50 23.69 0.92
CA THR A 77 -15.65 22.24 0.94
C THR A 77 -17.13 21.99 0.56
N VAL A 78 -17.35 21.58 -0.66
CA VAL A 78 -18.67 21.09 -1.08
C VAL A 78 -18.84 19.75 -0.38
N ILE A 79 -19.64 19.70 0.67
CA ILE A 79 -20.05 18.45 1.31
C ILE A 79 -21.13 17.86 0.38
N PRO A 80 -20.91 16.72 -0.26
CA PRO A 80 -21.92 16.09 -1.09
C PRO A 80 -23.17 15.79 -0.25
N ASP A 81 -24.36 15.95 -0.84
CA ASP A 81 -25.60 15.54 -0.17
C ASP A 81 -25.70 14.00 -0.09
N PRO A 82 -26.58 13.44 0.77
CA PRO A 82 -26.75 11.99 0.89
C PRO A 82 -27.01 11.29 -0.44
N VAL A 83 -27.74 11.93 -1.36
CA VAL A 83 -28.08 11.37 -2.69
C VAL A 83 -26.82 11.22 -3.54
N SER A 84 -25.93 12.19 -3.49
CA SER A 84 -24.66 12.15 -4.23
C SER A 84 -23.74 11.04 -3.69
N ILE A 85 -23.69 10.87 -2.36
CA ILE A 85 -22.91 9.79 -1.72
C ILE A 85 -23.45 8.42 -2.13
N VAL A 86 -24.77 8.23 -1.99
CA VAL A 86 -25.41 6.96 -2.36
C VAL A 86 -25.15 6.63 -3.83
N ARG A 87 -25.28 7.59 -4.74
CA ARG A 87 -24.98 7.36 -6.15
C ARG A 87 -23.54 6.93 -6.39
N GLU A 88 -22.58 7.54 -5.74
CA GLU A 88 -21.15 7.17 -5.85
C GLU A 88 -20.93 5.75 -5.34
N VAL A 89 -21.47 5.43 -4.17
CA VAL A 89 -21.36 4.10 -3.56
C VAL A 89 -22.08 3.03 -4.40
N GLN A 90 -23.26 3.32 -4.91
CA GLN A 90 -24.00 2.41 -5.80
C GLN A 90 -23.25 2.06 -7.09
N THR A 91 -22.30 2.88 -7.54
CA THR A 91 -21.47 2.53 -8.71
C THR A 91 -20.58 1.32 -8.46
N LEU A 92 -20.28 1.01 -7.19
CA LEU A 92 -19.53 -0.18 -6.80
C LEU A 92 -20.38 -1.45 -6.92
N ALA A 93 -21.72 -1.31 -6.95
CA ALA A 93 -22.70 -2.40 -7.02
C ALA A 93 -22.41 -3.50 -5.96
N ARG A 94 -21.87 -4.65 -6.37
CA ARG A 94 -21.51 -5.74 -5.46
C ARG A 94 -20.10 -5.54 -4.93
N LEU A 95 -19.97 -5.29 -3.63
CA LEU A 95 -18.68 -5.19 -2.94
C LEU A 95 -18.31 -6.56 -2.36
N GLU A 96 -17.56 -7.33 -3.14
CA GLU A 96 -17.00 -8.60 -2.70
C GLU A 96 -15.83 -8.34 -1.73
N THR A 97 -15.96 -8.74 -0.48
CA THR A 97 -15.01 -8.35 0.57
C THR A 97 -14.22 -9.52 1.16
N ILE A 98 -14.68 -10.75 0.92
CA ILE A 98 -14.03 -11.95 1.44
C ILE A 98 -14.27 -13.17 0.56
N GLN A 99 -13.29 -14.04 0.49
CA GLN A 99 -13.38 -15.35 -0.12
C GLN A 99 -12.83 -16.40 0.86
N TYR A 100 -13.62 -17.43 1.13
CA TYR A 100 -13.18 -18.62 1.84
C TYR A 100 -12.91 -19.75 0.85
N SER A 101 -11.78 -20.44 1.03
CA SER A 101 -11.48 -21.70 0.33
C SER A 101 -11.72 -22.85 1.30
N VAL A 102 -12.55 -23.80 0.90
CA VAL A 102 -13.02 -24.90 1.74
C VAL A 102 -12.74 -26.23 1.05
N GLU A 103 -12.20 -27.19 1.79
CA GLU A 103 -12.03 -28.58 1.35
C GLU A 103 -12.93 -29.50 2.16
N LYS A 104 -13.64 -30.40 1.48
CA LYS A 104 -14.54 -31.39 2.09
C LYS A 104 -14.40 -32.75 1.45
N ILE A 105 -14.56 -33.79 2.24
CA ILE A 105 -14.67 -35.17 1.75
C ILE A 105 -16.13 -35.57 1.84
N ILE A 106 -16.71 -35.89 0.69
CA ILE A 106 -18.12 -36.32 0.57
C ILE A 106 -18.17 -37.80 0.23
N THR A 107 -18.92 -38.54 1.05
CA THR A 107 -19.25 -39.93 0.73
C THR A 107 -20.66 -39.98 0.17
N ALA A 108 -20.79 -40.44 -1.05
CA ALA A 108 -22.08 -40.73 -1.68
C ALA A 108 -22.25 -42.25 -1.83
N GLU A 109 -23.42 -42.77 -1.43
CA GLU A 109 -23.68 -44.20 -1.38
C GLU A 109 -25.07 -44.55 -1.96
N LEU A 110 -25.12 -45.64 -2.67
CA LEU A 110 -26.34 -46.25 -3.18
C LEU A 110 -26.41 -47.71 -2.78
N ASN A 111 -27.59 -48.15 -2.26
CA ASN A 111 -27.87 -49.57 -1.97
C ASN A 111 -26.85 -50.26 -1.05
N GLN A 112 -26.47 -49.62 0.06
CA GLN A 112 -25.51 -50.13 1.05
C GLN A 112 -26.13 -51.14 2.07
N GLY A 113 -27.30 -51.69 1.79
CA GLY A 113 -27.94 -52.70 2.66
C GLY A 113 -27.22 -54.06 2.69
N ALA A 114 -27.91 -55.10 3.14
CA ALA A 114 -27.34 -56.45 3.33
C ALA A 114 -26.66 -57.04 2.07
N PHE A 115 -26.98 -56.53 0.88
CA PHE A 115 -26.42 -56.91 -0.40
C PHE A 115 -25.53 -55.84 -1.03
N GLY A 116 -25.01 -54.90 -0.22
CA GLY A 116 -24.20 -53.79 -0.67
C GLY A 116 -22.98 -54.21 -1.49
N SER A 117 -22.29 -55.29 -1.07
CA SER A 117 -21.15 -55.87 -1.81
C SER A 117 -21.49 -56.39 -3.23
N LEU A 118 -22.76 -56.66 -3.48
CA LEU A 118 -23.22 -57.15 -4.80
C LEU A 118 -23.84 -56.02 -5.64
N PHE A 119 -24.63 -55.12 -5.02
CA PHE A 119 -25.47 -54.15 -5.71
C PHE A 119 -25.24 -52.72 -5.24
N GLY A 120 -24.31 -52.49 -4.31
CA GLY A 120 -23.96 -51.16 -3.82
C GLY A 120 -23.08 -50.38 -4.81
N ASP A 121 -23.07 -49.07 -4.65
CA ASP A 121 -22.09 -48.18 -5.30
C ASP A 121 -21.76 -47.07 -4.28
N ARG A 122 -20.50 -46.93 -3.96
CA ARG A 122 -19.97 -45.97 -2.98
C ARG A 122 -18.88 -45.14 -3.62
N LEU A 123 -18.92 -43.84 -3.42
CA LEU A 123 -17.98 -42.90 -3.98
C LEU A 123 -17.44 -41.99 -2.87
N LEU A 124 -16.13 -41.90 -2.74
CA LEU A 124 -15.46 -40.86 -1.97
C LEU A 124 -15.03 -39.72 -2.92
N PHE A 125 -15.53 -38.53 -2.69
CA PHE A 125 -15.25 -37.36 -3.48
C PHE A 125 -14.52 -36.31 -2.64
N VAL A 126 -13.30 -35.92 -3.03
CA VAL A 126 -12.58 -34.78 -2.45
C VAL A 126 -13.01 -33.55 -3.21
N ALA A 127 -13.67 -32.67 -2.51
CA ALA A 127 -14.22 -31.43 -3.03
C ALA A 127 -13.41 -30.24 -2.55
N HIS A 128 -12.87 -29.49 -3.47
CA HIS A 128 -12.34 -28.14 -3.22
C HIS A 128 -13.34 -27.14 -3.77
N GLY A 129 -13.57 -26.06 -3.01
CA GLY A 129 -14.47 -25.01 -3.48
C GLY A 129 -14.18 -23.68 -2.79
N TYR A 130 -14.85 -22.67 -3.24
CA TYR A 130 -14.76 -21.36 -2.64
C TYR A 130 -16.12 -20.72 -2.50
N VAL A 131 -16.23 -19.87 -1.47
CA VAL A 131 -17.41 -19.06 -1.17
C VAL A 131 -16.96 -17.61 -1.15
N ILE A 132 -17.63 -16.77 -1.92
CA ILE A 132 -17.41 -15.32 -1.95
C ILE A 132 -18.61 -14.64 -1.31
N ALA A 133 -18.36 -13.77 -0.35
CA ALA A 133 -19.37 -12.97 0.33
C ALA A 133 -19.01 -11.48 0.31
N GLY A 134 -20.00 -10.65 0.53
CA GLY A 134 -19.86 -9.19 0.55
C GLY A 134 -21.19 -8.50 0.73
N VAL A 135 -21.23 -7.20 0.42
CA VAL A 135 -22.40 -6.35 0.54
C VAL A 135 -22.86 -5.86 -0.83
N ASP A 136 -24.15 -6.01 -1.12
CA ASP A 136 -24.76 -5.46 -2.34
C ASP A 136 -25.13 -3.98 -2.12
N LEU A 137 -24.22 -3.10 -2.49
CA LEU A 137 -24.37 -1.65 -2.35
C LEU A 137 -25.40 -1.06 -3.31
N SER A 138 -25.88 -1.80 -4.30
CA SER A 138 -26.97 -1.35 -5.15
C SER A 138 -28.31 -1.24 -4.39
N LYS A 139 -28.41 -1.93 -3.26
CA LYS A 139 -29.56 -1.89 -2.35
C LYS A 139 -29.56 -0.69 -1.41
N LEU A 140 -28.43 0.04 -1.30
CA LEU A 140 -28.32 1.23 -0.46
C LEU A 140 -29.22 2.34 -0.97
N THR A 141 -29.97 3.00 -0.07
CA THR A 141 -30.85 4.10 -0.40
C THR A 141 -30.43 5.41 0.28
N ALA A 142 -31.05 6.53 -0.11
CA ALA A 142 -30.76 7.82 0.53
C ALA A 142 -31.23 7.86 2.00
N GLU A 143 -32.13 6.98 2.40
CA GLU A 143 -32.63 6.87 3.78
C GLU A 143 -31.62 6.19 4.69
N ASP A 144 -30.75 5.36 4.11
CA ASP A 144 -29.69 4.64 4.83
C ASP A 144 -28.46 5.51 5.12
N VAL A 145 -28.44 6.75 4.59
CA VAL A 145 -27.31 7.67 4.73
C VAL A 145 -27.77 9.00 5.32
N ARG A 146 -27.20 9.37 6.46
CA ARG A 146 -27.52 10.62 7.16
C ARG A 146 -26.23 11.39 7.50
N ILE A 147 -26.26 12.70 7.27
CA ILE A 147 -25.15 13.60 7.59
C ILE A 147 -25.53 14.47 8.78
N GLU A 148 -24.74 14.43 9.83
CA GLU A 148 -24.87 15.32 10.99
C GLU A 148 -23.55 16.09 11.23
N GLY A 149 -23.50 17.33 10.81
CA GLY A 149 -22.28 18.14 10.85
C GLY A 149 -21.18 17.53 9.98
N THR A 150 -20.13 16.99 10.60
CA THR A 150 -19.01 16.33 9.91
C THR A 150 -19.03 14.79 10.05
N THR A 151 -20.12 14.26 10.64
CA THR A 151 -20.28 12.82 10.86
C THR A 151 -21.25 12.26 9.84
N LEU A 152 -20.83 11.18 9.18
CA LEU A 152 -21.63 10.40 8.25
C LEU A 152 -22.13 9.15 8.97
N TRP A 153 -23.44 8.97 9.00
CA TRP A 153 -24.09 7.78 9.52
C TRP A 153 -24.56 6.93 8.34
N VAL A 154 -24.23 5.65 8.35
CA VAL A 154 -24.54 4.73 7.26
C VAL A 154 -25.10 3.44 7.82
N THR A 155 -26.25 3.00 7.30
CA THR A 155 -26.81 1.66 7.53
C THR A 155 -26.50 0.82 6.29
N LEU A 156 -25.69 -0.23 6.42
CA LEU A 156 -25.34 -1.08 5.29
C LEU A 156 -26.41 -2.14 5.05
N PRO A 157 -26.65 -2.52 3.79
CA PRO A 157 -27.37 -3.75 3.51
C PRO A 157 -26.64 -4.96 4.13
N ALA A 158 -27.40 -5.95 4.61
CA ALA A 158 -26.83 -7.16 5.19
C ALA A 158 -25.88 -7.85 4.20
N ALA A 159 -24.78 -8.40 4.73
CA ALA A 159 -23.86 -9.19 3.93
C ALA A 159 -24.52 -10.46 3.40
N GLU A 160 -24.19 -10.84 2.17
CA GLU A 160 -24.74 -12.02 1.51
C GLU A 160 -23.67 -12.82 0.77
N VAL A 161 -23.93 -14.11 0.56
CA VAL A 161 -23.10 -14.95 -0.29
C VAL A 161 -23.42 -14.68 -1.74
N PHE A 162 -22.42 -14.27 -2.50
CA PHE A 162 -22.54 -14.02 -3.93
C PHE A 162 -22.26 -15.25 -4.78
N VAL A 163 -21.28 -16.06 -4.35
CA VAL A 163 -20.84 -17.25 -5.06
C VAL A 163 -20.54 -18.33 -4.04
N ALA A 164 -21.03 -19.54 -4.30
CA ALA A 164 -20.57 -20.77 -3.66
C ALA A 164 -20.44 -21.81 -4.77
N THR A 165 -19.22 -22.30 -5.02
CA THR A 165 -18.99 -23.20 -6.15
C THR A 165 -17.81 -24.12 -5.88
N LEU A 166 -17.79 -25.26 -6.60
CA LEU A 166 -16.63 -26.15 -6.63
C LEU A 166 -15.58 -25.66 -7.60
N ASP A 167 -14.33 -25.83 -7.20
CA ASP A 167 -13.20 -25.84 -8.12
C ASP A 167 -13.12 -27.23 -8.77
N ASN A 168 -13.57 -27.31 -10.01
CA ASN A 168 -13.62 -28.56 -10.74
C ASN A 168 -12.23 -29.10 -11.15
N GLU A 169 -11.21 -28.25 -11.20
CA GLU A 169 -9.84 -28.66 -11.53
C GLU A 169 -9.16 -29.33 -10.33
N SER A 170 -9.47 -28.85 -9.12
CA SER A 170 -8.92 -29.35 -7.86
C SER A 170 -9.78 -30.43 -7.21
N SER A 171 -11.03 -30.63 -7.66
CA SER A 171 -11.94 -31.63 -7.10
C SER A 171 -11.88 -32.94 -7.88
N TYR A 172 -11.80 -34.05 -7.17
CA TYR A 172 -11.65 -35.38 -7.80
C TYR A 172 -12.31 -36.50 -7.01
N VAL A 173 -12.58 -37.60 -7.71
CA VAL A 173 -12.99 -38.87 -7.10
C VAL A 173 -11.73 -39.54 -6.52
N TYR A 174 -11.67 -39.64 -5.20
CA TYR A 174 -10.56 -40.29 -4.50
C TYR A 174 -10.66 -41.84 -4.57
N ASP A 175 -11.86 -42.36 -4.32
CA ASP A 175 -12.12 -43.80 -4.33
C ASP A 175 -13.55 -44.10 -4.76
N ARG A 176 -13.75 -45.22 -5.41
CA ARG A 176 -15.07 -45.72 -5.77
C ARG A 176 -15.13 -47.23 -5.67
N ASP A 177 -16.06 -47.75 -4.86
CA ASP A 177 -16.34 -49.16 -4.68
C ASP A 177 -17.72 -49.50 -5.28
N THR A 178 -17.72 -50.26 -6.35
CA THR A 178 -18.93 -50.68 -7.07
C THR A 178 -19.13 -52.18 -6.93
N GLY A 179 -20.31 -52.59 -6.45
CA GLY A 179 -20.65 -53.99 -6.22
C GLY A 179 -20.54 -54.88 -7.46
N LEU A 180 -20.19 -56.13 -7.28
CA LEU A 180 -19.82 -57.07 -8.31
C LEU A 180 -20.87 -57.27 -9.44
N LEU A 181 -22.15 -57.05 -9.14
CA LEU A 181 -23.28 -57.22 -10.07
C LEU A 181 -23.89 -55.87 -10.51
N ARG A 182 -23.23 -54.76 -10.20
CA ARG A 182 -23.69 -53.41 -10.54
C ARG A 182 -22.74 -52.73 -11.53
N ARG A 183 -23.29 -51.85 -12.35
CA ARG A 183 -22.48 -50.89 -13.10
C ARG A 183 -22.38 -49.59 -12.29
N ALA A 184 -21.24 -48.93 -12.36
CA ALA A 184 -21.05 -47.62 -11.76
C ALA A 184 -22.15 -46.63 -12.21
N ASP A 185 -22.80 -45.98 -11.25
CA ASP A 185 -23.87 -45.03 -11.53
C ASP A 185 -23.27 -43.65 -11.88
N SER A 186 -23.50 -43.17 -13.11
CA SER A 186 -22.99 -41.89 -13.58
C SER A 186 -23.57 -40.68 -12.80
N ASN A 187 -24.73 -40.86 -12.15
CA ASN A 187 -25.37 -39.78 -11.39
C ASN A 187 -24.82 -39.66 -9.98
N LEU A 188 -24.11 -40.66 -9.46
CA LEU A 188 -23.60 -40.66 -8.07
C LEU A 188 -22.57 -39.57 -7.89
N GLU A 189 -21.68 -39.36 -8.85
CA GLU A 189 -20.72 -38.26 -8.82
C GLU A 189 -21.42 -36.87 -8.87
N SER A 190 -22.40 -36.70 -9.75
CA SER A 190 -23.17 -35.46 -9.82
C SER A 190 -23.91 -35.17 -8.50
N THR A 191 -24.34 -36.21 -7.80
CA THR A 191 -24.98 -36.09 -6.49
C THR A 191 -23.97 -35.70 -5.42
N ALA A 192 -22.76 -36.35 -5.45
CA ALA A 192 -21.67 -35.98 -4.54
C ALA A 192 -21.24 -34.52 -4.73
N ARG A 193 -21.10 -34.04 -5.97
CA ARG A 193 -20.75 -32.66 -6.27
C ARG A 193 -21.77 -31.66 -5.72
N ARG A 194 -23.07 -31.88 -5.92
CA ARG A 194 -24.13 -31.04 -5.37
C ARG A 194 -24.15 -31.03 -3.84
N ALA A 195 -23.94 -32.20 -3.23
CA ALA A 195 -23.82 -32.32 -1.78
C ALA A 195 -22.58 -31.56 -1.26
N ALA A 196 -21.48 -31.61 -1.99
CA ALA A 196 -20.26 -30.88 -1.68
C ALA A 196 -20.46 -29.36 -1.71
N GLU A 197 -21.09 -28.84 -2.76
CA GLU A 197 -21.42 -27.39 -2.86
C GLU A 197 -22.28 -26.92 -1.69
N ALA A 198 -23.29 -27.70 -1.32
CA ALA A 198 -24.15 -27.39 -0.19
C ALA A 198 -23.38 -27.40 1.15
N GLU A 199 -22.51 -28.38 1.34
CA GLU A 199 -21.72 -28.49 2.58
C GLU A 199 -20.61 -27.42 2.66
N ILE A 200 -20.01 -27.02 1.54
CA ILE A 200 -19.05 -25.93 1.45
C ILE A 200 -19.72 -24.60 1.84
N LEU A 201 -20.87 -24.31 1.25
CA LEU A 201 -21.67 -23.11 1.59
C LEU A 201 -22.03 -23.09 3.08
N LYS A 202 -22.55 -24.23 3.58
CA LYS A 202 -22.95 -24.34 4.99
C LYS A 202 -21.75 -24.11 5.92
N THR A 203 -20.63 -24.74 5.64
CA THR A 203 -19.39 -24.58 6.45
C THR A 203 -18.91 -23.15 6.46
N ALA A 204 -18.82 -22.49 5.29
CA ALA A 204 -18.39 -21.11 5.21
C ALA A 204 -19.32 -20.17 6.01
N THR A 205 -20.63 -20.45 6.01
CA THR A 205 -21.62 -19.67 6.77
C THR A 205 -21.46 -19.93 8.28
N GLU A 206 -21.29 -21.18 8.70
CA GLU A 206 -21.05 -21.55 10.10
C GLU A 206 -19.72 -20.99 10.64
N ASP A 207 -18.71 -20.86 9.76
CA ASP A 207 -17.40 -20.26 10.07
C ASP A 207 -17.44 -18.70 10.07
N GLY A 208 -18.62 -18.09 9.89
CA GLY A 208 -18.82 -16.65 10.06
C GLY A 208 -18.40 -15.79 8.87
N ILE A 209 -18.46 -16.33 7.65
CA ILE A 209 -18.07 -15.56 6.43
C ILE A 209 -18.87 -14.28 6.27
N LEU A 210 -20.16 -14.26 6.67
CA LEU A 210 -21.01 -13.08 6.52
C LEU A 210 -20.60 -11.97 7.48
N GLU A 211 -20.33 -12.29 8.74
CA GLU A 211 -19.87 -11.31 9.75
C GLU A 211 -18.52 -10.71 9.34
N GLN A 212 -17.62 -11.54 8.81
CA GLN A 212 -16.34 -11.06 8.32
C GLN A 212 -16.50 -10.22 7.04
N ALA A 213 -17.44 -10.58 6.17
CA ALA A 213 -17.75 -9.81 4.97
C ALA A 213 -18.24 -8.40 5.30
N GLU A 214 -19.12 -8.27 6.29
CA GLU A 214 -19.63 -6.99 6.78
C GLU A 214 -18.52 -6.13 7.38
N THR A 215 -17.72 -6.71 8.29
CA THR A 215 -16.56 -6.01 8.91
C THR A 215 -15.59 -5.47 7.84
N ASN A 216 -15.31 -6.27 6.82
CA ASN A 216 -14.42 -5.86 5.73
C ASN A 216 -15.05 -4.77 4.85
N ALA A 217 -16.37 -4.84 4.61
CA ALA A 217 -17.11 -3.82 3.86
C ALA A 217 -17.08 -2.48 4.59
N GLU A 218 -17.33 -2.46 5.89
CA GLU A 218 -17.24 -1.27 6.74
C GLU A 218 -15.85 -0.64 6.68
N ALA A 219 -14.80 -1.45 6.85
CA ALA A 219 -13.41 -0.98 6.81
C ALA A 219 -13.06 -0.34 5.44
N TYR A 220 -13.50 -0.95 4.34
CA TYR A 220 -13.31 -0.42 3.00
C TYR A 220 -14.06 0.89 2.81
N LEU A 221 -15.36 0.91 3.16
CA LEU A 221 -16.22 2.09 2.99
C LEU A 221 -15.80 3.23 3.93
N MET A 222 -15.31 2.95 5.13
CA MET A 222 -14.73 3.95 6.01
C MET A 222 -13.56 4.66 5.33
N SER A 223 -12.66 3.91 4.69
CA SER A 223 -11.54 4.48 3.93
C SER A 223 -12.02 5.32 2.75
N LEU A 224 -13.02 4.84 2.02
CA LEU A 224 -13.62 5.56 0.90
C LEU A 224 -14.24 6.88 1.36
N PHE A 225 -15.10 6.86 2.38
CA PHE A 225 -15.76 8.06 2.90
C PHE A 225 -14.79 9.06 3.49
N ASN A 226 -13.72 8.60 4.14
CA ASN A 226 -12.64 9.49 4.59
C ASN A 226 -12.00 10.23 3.41
N SER A 227 -11.79 9.54 2.30
CA SER A 227 -11.22 10.14 1.07
C SER A 227 -12.17 11.16 0.43
N LEU A 228 -13.48 10.97 0.60
CA LEU A 228 -14.53 11.90 0.15
C LEU A 228 -14.73 13.12 1.08
N GLY A 229 -13.98 13.19 2.19
CA GLY A 229 -13.98 14.34 3.10
C GLY A 229 -14.83 14.16 4.35
N TYR A 230 -15.28 12.95 4.69
CA TYR A 230 -15.99 12.63 5.93
C TYR A 230 -15.02 12.04 6.95
N PRO A 231 -14.48 12.83 7.89
CA PRO A 231 -13.47 12.35 8.84
C PRO A 231 -14.03 11.44 9.92
N ARG A 232 -15.35 11.39 10.05
CA ARG A 232 -16.03 10.51 11.02
C ARG A 232 -17.18 9.78 10.32
N VAL A 233 -17.07 8.47 10.25
CA VAL A 233 -18.11 7.57 9.72
C VAL A 233 -18.56 6.64 10.83
N ILE A 234 -19.87 6.45 10.98
CA ILE A 234 -20.47 5.55 11.95
C ILE A 234 -21.42 4.63 11.20
N PHE A 235 -21.15 3.33 11.25
CA PHE A 235 -22.04 2.31 10.75
C PHE A 235 -23.05 1.97 11.82
N GLN A 236 -24.29 1.72 11.40
CA GLN A 236 -25.42 1.35 12.26
C GLN A 236 -25.99 0.03 11.74
N ASP A 237 -26.44 -0.83 12.68
CA ASP A 237 -27.17 -2.07 12.40
C ASP A 237 -28.63 -1.78 12.01
#